data_0d51b0149b0e1c4aba16333bd0900ee8
#
_entry.id   0d51b0149b0e1c4aba16333bd0900ee8
#
_cell.length_a   1.000
_cell.length_b   1.000
_cell.length_c   1.000
_cell.angle_alpha   90.00
_cell.angle_beta   90.00
_cell.angle_gamma   90.00
#
_symmetry.space_group_name_H-M   'P 1'
#
loop_
_entity.id
_entity.type
_entity.pdbx_description
1 polymer ?
#
loop_
_entity_poly.entity_id
_entity_poly.type
_entity_poly.pdbx_seq_one_letter_code
_entity_poly.pdbx_strand_id
1 'polypeptide(L)' 'MSEIRTKVIDIIADRLSRDKATITDGSDLVADLGADSLDVAEVTMDLEDAFGVKIEEEKAQSLKTIGDIVKAIEEKVAK' A
#
# COMPACT_ATOMS: atom_id res chain seq x y z
N MET A 1 5.04 14.53 8.82
CA MET A 1 4.02 13.49 8.65
C MET A 1 3.57 13.50 7.22
N SER A 2 3.56 12.37 6.63
CA SER A 2 3.26 12.27 5.21
C SER A 2 1.76 12.05 5.00
N GLU A 3 1.13 12.91 4.22
CA GLU A 3 -0.25 12.70 3.81
C GLU A 3 -0.36 11.45 2.94
N ILE A 4 0.71 11.14 2.23
CA ILE A 4 0.77 9.93 1.41
C ILE A 4 0.65 8.70 2.30
N ARG A 5 1.39 8.67 3.40
CA ARG A 5 1.35 7.56 4.35
C ARG A 5 -0.07 7.36 4.89
N THR A 6 -0.70 8.43 5.32
CA THR A 6 -2.05 8.38 5.86
C THR A 6 -3.02 7.82 4.82
N LYS A 7 -2.92 8.31 3.58
CA LYS A 7 -3.79 7.88 2.51
C LYS A 7 -3.55 6.42 2.13
N VAL A 8 -2.31 6.00 2.10
CA VAL A 8 -1.96 4.59 1.82
C VAL A 8 -2.59 3.68 2.87
N ILE A 9 -2.43 4.04 4.15
CA ILE A 9 -2.98 3.24 5.23
C ILE A 9 -4.51 3.18 5.16
N ASP A 10 -5.16 4.31 4.88
CA ASP A 10 -6.61 4.35 4.75
C ASP A 10 -7.10 3.43 3.64
N ILE A 11 -6.43 3.46 2.49
CA ILE A 11 -6.81 2.65 1.34
C ILE A 11 -6.65 1.15 1.66
N ILE A 12 -5.52 0.79 2.24
CA ILE A 12 -5.24 -0.60 2.57
C ILE A 12 -6.18 -1.12 3.64
N ALA A 13 -6.42 -0.33 4.68
CA ALA A 13 -7.33 -0.71 5.75
C ALA A 13 -8.73 -0.96 5.21
N ASP A 14 -9.18 -0.08 4.33
CA ASP A 14 -10.51 -0.19 3.74
C ASP A 14 -10.63 -1.45 2.86
N ARG A 15 -9.63 -1.67 2.00
CA ARG A 15 -9.64 -2.81 1.09
C ARG A 15 -9.59 -4.15 1.84
N LEU A 16 -8.80 -4.21 2.90
CA LEU A 16 -8.60 -5.45 3.66
C LEU A 16 -9.53 -5.58 4.86
N SER A 17 -10.41 -4.62 5.07
CA SER A 17 -11.33 -4.59 6.22
C SER A 17 -10.58 -4.69 7.54
N ARG A 18 -9.51 -3.91 7.66
CA ARG A 18 -8.69 -3.86 8.87
C ARG A 18 -8.80 -2.50 9.53
N ASP A 19 -8.60 -2.48 10.85
CA ASP A 19 -8.56 -1.25 11.61
C ASP A 19 -7.23 -0.54 11.33
N LYS A 20 -7.30 0.67 10.79
CA LYS A 20 -6.08 1.41 10.45
C LYS A 20 -5.20 1.70 11.67
N ALA A 21 -5.76 1.69 12.87
CA ALA A 21 -4.99 1.88 14.08
C ALA A 21 -4.00 0.72 14.34
N THR A 22 -4.24 -0.43 13.73
CA THR A 22 -3.38 -1.60 13.89
C THR A 22 -2.33 -1.71 12.78
N ILE A 23 -2.36 -0.82 11.80
CA ILE A 23 -1.44 -0.86 10.67
C ILE A 23 -0.26 0.07 10.94
N THR A 24 0.94 -0.47 10.85
CA THR A 24 2.18 0.30 11.05
C THR A 24 3.06 0.15 9.82
N ASP A 25 4.14 0.93 9.77
CA ASP A 25 5.08 0.88 8.66
C ASP A 25 5.70 -0.51 8.49
N GLY A 26 5.87 -1.23 9.59
CA GLY A 26 6.43 -2.58 9.55
C GLY A 26 5.42 -3.68 9.27
N SER A 27 4.14 -3.34 9.14
CA SER A 27 3.11 -4.35 8.86
C SER A 27 3.30 -4.93 7.46
N ASP A 28 3.33 -6.25 7.39
CA ASP A 28 3.45 -6.97 6.12
C ASP A 28 2.05 -7.26 5.60
N LEU A 29 1.78 -6.95 4.34
CA LEU A 29 0.45 -7.15 3.77
C LEU A 29 -0.01 -8.58 3.87
N VAL A 30 0.87 -9.52 3.59
CA VAL A 30 0.52 -10.94 3.60
C VAL A 30 0.63 -11.53 5.00
N ALA A 31 1.78 -11.36 5.64
CA ALA A 31 2.06 -12.01 6.93
C ALA A 31 1.26 -11.42 8.08
N ASP A 32 1.11 -10.10 8.10
CA ASP A 32 0.45 -9.42 9.22
C ASP A 32 -1.00 -9.07 8.95
N LEU A 33 -1.32 -8.71 7.71
CA LEU A 33 -2.66 -8.26 7.36
C LEU A 33 -3.48 -9.33 6.64
N GLY A 34 -2.87 -10.46 6.32
CA GLY A 34 -3.57 -11.60 5.75
C GLY A 34 -4.01 -11.43 4.31
N ALA A 35 -3.40 -10.53 3.56
CA ALA A 35 -3.73 -10.35 2.15
C ALA A 35 -3.19 -11.50 1.31
N ASP A 36 -3.97 -11.95 0.35
CA ASP A 36 -3.49 -12.92 -0.63
C ASP A 36 -3.06 -12.17 -1.91
N SER A 37 -2.66 -12.90 -2.93
CA SER A 37 -2.15 -12.27 -4.16
C SER A 37 -3.20 -11.43 -4.86
N LEU A 38 -4.46 -11.82 -4.79
CA LEU A 38 -5.55 -11.04 -5.37
C LEU A 38 -5.74 -9.75 -4.61
N ASP A 39 -5.71 -9.81 -3.27
CA ASP A 39 -5.83 -8.63 -2.43
C ASP A 39 -4.69 -7.65 -2.70
N VAL A 40 -3.47 -8.15 -2.84
CA VAL A 40 -2.31 -7.32 -3.15
C VAL A 40 -2.50 -6.62 -4.49
N ALA A 41 -2.98 -7.33 -5.49
CA ALA A 41 -3.25 -6.75 -6.80
C ALA A 41 -4.30 -5.65 -6.72
N GLU A 42 -5.37 -5.89 -5.96
CA GLU A 42 -6.44 -4.90 -5.81
C GLU A 42 -5.96 -3.66 -5.06
N VAL A 43 -5.18 -3.85 -4.00
CA VAL A 43 -4.58 -2.75 -3.26
C VAL A 43 -3.70 -1.91 -4.18
N THR A 44 -2.89 -2.57 -5.00
CA THR A 44 -2.01 -1.88 -5.94
C THR A 44 -2.82 -1.02 -6.91
N MET A 45 -3.90 -1.56 -7.46
CA MET A 45 -4.77 -0.82 -8.36
C MET A 45 -5.43 0.38 -7.67
N ASP A 46 -5.89 0.18 -6.45
CA ASP A 46 -6.50 1.26 -5.67
C ASP A 46 -5.50 2.40 -5.44
N LEU A 47 -4.25 2.05 -5.14
CA LEU A 47 -3.21 3.05 -4.92
C LEU A 47 -2.86 3.78 -6.20
N GLU A 48 -2.80 3.08 -7.32
CA GLU A 48 -2.55 3.70 -8.62
C GLU A 48 -3.63 4.72 -8.94
N ASP A 49 -4.87 4.37 -8.72
CA ASP A 49 -6.00 5.26 -8.98
C ASP A 49 -6.00 6.47 -8.06
N ALA A 50 -5.73 6.24 -6.78
CA ALA A 50 -5.79 7.31 -5.78
C ALA A 50 -4.70 8.35 -5.97
N PHE A 51 -3.52 7.93 -6.40
CA PHE A 51 -2.36 8.82 -6.53
C PHE A 51 -2.04 9.19 -7.98
N GLY A 52 -2.74 8.59 -8.93
CA GLY A 52 -2.50 8.86 -10.35
C GLY A 52 -1.12 8.40 -10.81
N VAL A 53 -0.64 7.30 -10.26
CA VAL A 53 0.67 6.75 -10.60
C VAL A 53 0.52 5.34 -11.14
N LYS A 54 1.57 4.85 -11.78
CA LYS A 54 1.62 3.48 -12.26
C LYS A 54 2.67 2.70 -11.48
N ILE A 55 2.28 1.56 -10.94
CA ILE A 55 3.20 0.66 -10.24
C ILE A 55 3.36 -0.59 -11.09
N GLU A 56 4.56 -0.85 -11.54
CA GLU A 56 4.80 -2.01 -12.38
C GLU A 56 4.67 -3.29 -11.56
N GLU A 57 4.26 -4.37 -12.20
CA GLU A 57 3.99 -5.63 -11.52
C GLU A 57 5.20 -6.13 -10.75
N GLU A 58 6.39 -6.04 -11.35
CA GLU A 58 7.61 -6.46 -10.68
C GLU A 58 7.86 -5.67 -9.40
N LYS A 59 7.62 -4.36 -9.46
CA LYS A 59 7.78 -3.49 -8.29
C LYS A 59 6.74 -3.84 -7.23
N ALA A 60 5.49 -4.04 -7.65
CA ALA A 60 4.42 -4.39 -6.73
C ALA A 60 4.73 -5.67 -5.95
N GLN A 61 5.33 -6.65 -6.61
CA GLN A 61 5.69 -7.90 -5.97
C GLN A 61 6.79 -7.74 -4.93
N SER A 62 7.60 -6.71 -5.04
CA SER A 62 8.67 -6.44 -4.08
C SER A 62 8.21 -5.62 -2.89
N LEU A 63 7.02 -5.04 -2.95
CA LEU A 63 6.47 -4.19 -1.89
C LEU A 63 5.73 -5.06 -0.88
N LYS A 64 6.37 -5.35 0.23
CA LYS A 64 5.81 -6.27 1.23
C LYS A 64 5.22 -5.56 2.45
N THR A 65 5.85 -4.49 2.89
CA THR A 65 5.40 -3.77 4.07
C THR A 65 4.76 -2.43 3.69
N ILE A 66 4.02 -1.88 4.64
CA ILE A 66 3.41 -0.57 4.46
C ILE A 66 4.48 0.49 4.17
N GLY A 67 5.60 0.43 4.89
CA GLY A 67 6.70 1.37 4.66
C GLY A 67 7.25 1.29 3.25
N ASP A 68 7.38 0.09 2.71
CA ASP A 68 7.85 -0.11 1.33
C ASP A 68 6.90 0.55 0.35
N ILE A 69 5.61 0.37 0.55
CA ILE A 69 4.58 0.92 -0.32
C ILE A 69 4.57 2.44 -0.26
N VAL A 70 4.62 2.99 0.95
CA VAL A 70 4.64 4.45 1.14
C VAL A 70 5.85 5.05 0.42
N LYS A 71 7.01 4.44 0.60
CA LYS A 71 8.23 4.92 -0.04
C LYS A 71 8.12 4.89 -1.57
N ALA A 72 7.59 3.81 -2.11
CA ALA A 72 7.44 3.68 -3.56
C ALA A 72 6.49 4.74 -4.12
N ILE A 73 5.39 4.99 -3.43
CA ILE A 73 4.42 6.02 -3.84
C ILE A 73 5.06 7.40 -3.75
N GLU A 74 5.78 7.68 -2.66
CA GLU A 74 6.44 8.98 -2.50
C GLU A 74 7.42 9.25 -3.62
N GLU A 75 8.17 8.25 -4.04
CA GLU A 75 9.10 8.38 -5.15
C GLU A 75 8.40 8.70 -6.46
N LYS A 76 7.25 8.10 -6.69
CA LYS A 76 6.48 8.34 -7.91
C LYS A 76 5.84 9.73 -7.92
N VAL A 77 5.29 10.13 -6.79
CA VAL A 77 4.58 11.41 -6.68
C VAL A 77 5.56 12.59 -6.70
N ALA A 78 6.77 12.39 -6.20
CA ALA A 78 7.78 13.45 -6.14
C ALA A 78 8.31 13.88 -7.51
N LYS A 79 8.04 13.15 -8.55
CA LYS A 79 8.55 13.46 -9.90
C LYS A 79 7.60 14.32 -10.72
#